data_b00fb203b6834fb02de7f1195657b533
#
_entry.id   b00fb203b6834fb02de7f1195657b533
#
_cell.length_a   1.000
_cell.length_b   1.000
_cell.length_c   1.000
_cell.angle_alpha   90.00
_cell.angle_beta   90.00
_cell.angle_gamma   90.00
#
_symmetry.space_group_name_H-M   'P 1'
#
loop_
_entity.id
_entity.type
_entity.pdbx_description
1 polymer ?
#
loop_
_entity_poly.entity_id
_entity_poly.type
_entity_poly.pdbx_seq_one_letter_code
_entity_poly.pdbx_strand_id
1 'polypeptide(L)'
;MAVLDPNEIFFTAFEPKQANRFILYMDGIPSFMIKATAAVTLTQGTVPLNHINVQRYVKGKTTWGPIALTLFDPITPSGAQAVMEWVRLHHESVTGRDGYSDFYKKDLTVNILGPVGDVVSEWIIKGALITDASFGDYSWDTVDTAIEISMTVQPDYCVLNF
;
A
#
# COMPACT_ATOMS: atom_id res chain seq x y z
N MET A 1 14.45 -45.37 0.50
CA MET A 1 14.95 -44.04 0.14
C MET A 1 13.97 -43.51 -0.89
N ALA A 2 13.17 -42.49 -0.54
CA ALA A 2 12.28 -41.85 -1.52
C ALA A 2 13.18 -41.07 -2.49
N VAL A 3 13.12 -41.44 -3.78
CA VAL A 3 13.78 -40.67 -4.84
C VAL A 3 12.94 -39.43 -5.04
N LEU A 4 13.51 -38.25 -4.78
CA LEU A 4 12.87 -36.96 -5.08
C LEU A 4 12.61 -36.88 -6.59
N ASP A 5 11.34 -36.74 -6.98
CA ASP A 5 10.98 -36.53 -8.38
C ASP A 5 11.38 -35.08 -8.76
N PRO A 6 12.23 -34.89 -9.78
CA PRO A 6 12.57 -33.54 -10.24
C PRO A 6 11.35 -32.71 -10.65
N ASN A 7 10.26 -33.33 -11.06
CA ASN A 7 9.01 -32.64 -11.41
C ASN A 7 8.27 -32.08 -10.19
N GLU A 8 8.52 -32.60 -8.99
CA GLU A 8 7.99 -32.05 -7.74
C GLU A 8 8.75 -30.79 -7.31
N ILE A 9 10.05 -30.69 -7.70
CA ILE A 9 10.90 -29.54 -7.34
C ILE A 9 10.83 -28.44 -8.40
N PHE A 10 10.80 -28.84 -9.69
CA PHE A 10 10.81 -27.91 -10.82
C PHE A 10 9.49 -28.00 -11.59
N PHE A 11 8.56 -27.11 -11.23
CA PHE A 11 7.32 -26.98 -11.97
C PHE A 11 7.58 -26.19 -13.27
N THR A 12 7.42 -26.83 -14.41
CA THR A 12 7.78 -26.26 -15.73
C THR A 12 6.97 -25.02 -16.14
N ALA A 13 5.79 -24.84 -15.56
CA ALA A 13 4.92 -23.70 -15.82
C ALA A 13 4.94 -22.66 -14.67
N PHE A 14 5.89 -22.79 -13.73
CA PHE A 14 5.98 -21.86 -12.60
C PHE A 14 6.61 -20.53 -13.05
N GLU A 15 5.81 -19.47 -13.04
CA GLU A 15 6.26 -18.12 -13.27
C GLU A 15 5.89 -17.24 -12.07
N PRO A 16 6.88 -16.79 -11.28
CA PRO A 16 6.60 -15.94 -10.12
C PRO A 16 6.18 -14.53 -10.56
N LYS A 17 5.29 -13.92 -9.80
CA LYS A 17 4.94 -12.51 -9.94
C LYS A 17 6.17 -11.65 -9.67
N GLN A 18 6.42 -10.66 -10.52
CA GLN A 18 7.56 -9.76 -10.36
C GLN A 18 7.14 -8.47 -9.65
N ALA A 19 7.95 -8.03 -8.68
CA ALA A 19 7.66 -6.88 -7.85
C ALA A 19 7.61 -5.54 -8.62
N ASN A 20 8.24 -5.45 -9.79
CA ASN A 20 8.25 -4.26 -10.62
C ASN A 20 7.05 -4.14 -11.58
N ARG A 21 6.21 -5.16 -11.64
CA ARG A 21 5.03 -5.19 -12.53
C ARG A 21 3.77 -4.89 -11.74
N PHE A 22 3.58 -3.63 -11.39
CA PHE A 22 2.38 -3.16 -10.69
C PHE A 22 1.93 -1.80 -11.19
N ILE A 23 0.65 -1.51 -11.05
CA ILE A 23 0.08 -0.18 -11.25
C ILE A 23 -0.82 0.11 -10.05
N LEU A 24 -0.63 1.27 -9.43
CA LEU A 24 -1.50 1.76 -8.38
C LEU A 24 -2.40 2.88 -8.94
N TYR A 25 -3.68 2.73 -8.74
CA TYR A 25 -4.68 3.74 -9.07
C TYR A 25 -5.18 4.41 -7.78
N MET A 26 -5.16 5.72 -7.80
CA MET A 26 -5.60 6.57 -6.70
C MET A 26 -6.29 7.81 -7.26
N ASP A 27 -7.42 8.16 -6.70
CA ASP A 27 -8.12 9.36 -7.13
C ASP A 27 -7.32 10.64 -6.82
N GLY A 28 -7.13 11.48 -7.82
CA GLY A 28 -6.40 12.73 -7.73
C GLY A 28 -4.88 12.64 -7.88
N ILE A 29 -4.29 11.44 -7.95
CA ILE A 29 -2.86 11.25 -8.15
C ILE A 29 -2.64 10.34 -9.37
N PRO A 30 -1.97 10.83 -10.43
CA PRO A 30 -1.68 10.01 -11.61
C PRO A 30 -0.78 8.82 -11.28
N SER A 31 -1.08 7.67 -11.87
CA SER A 31 -0.37 6.41 -11.61
C SER A 31 1.12 6.46 -11.96
N PHE A 32 1.52 7.29 -12.93
CA PHE A 32 2.92 7.42 -13.35
C PHE A 32 3.81 8.09 -12.29
N MET A 33 3.23 8.80 -11.33
CA MET A 33 4.00 9.40 -10.23
C MET A 33 4.41 8.39 -9.17
N ILE A 34 3.77 7.24 -9.12
CA ILE A 34 3.99 6.27 -8.06
C ILE A 34 5.26 5.48 -8.34
N LYS A 35 6.23 5.61 -7.45
CA LYS A 35 7.50 4.89 -7.51
C LYS A 35 7.43 3.52 -6.87
N ALA A 36 6.87 3.46 -5.67
CA ALA A 36 6.83 2.25 -4.87
C ALA A 36 5.60 2.21 -3.95
N THR A 37 5.15 1.02 -3.66
CA THR A 37 4.13 0.76 -2.66
C THR A 37 4.56 -0.41 -1.77
N ALA A 38 4.33 -0.29 -0.48
CA ALA A 38 4.52 -1.40 0.45
C ALA A 38 3.42 -2.44 0.27
N ALA A 39 3.69 -3.66 0.72
CA ALA A 39 2.71 -4.73 0.70
C ALA A 39 1.56 -4.46 1.68
N VAL A 40 0.39 -4.95 1.33
CA VAL A 40 -0.76 -5.02 2.23
C VAL A 40 -0.46 -6.01 3.35
N THR A 41 -0.63 -5.59 4.59
CA THR A 41 -0.38 -6.42 5.77
C THR A 41 -1.65 -6.64 6.57
N LEU A 42 -1.80 -7.85 7.09
CA LEU A 42 -2.93 -8.28 7.89
C LEU A 42 -2.43 -8.85 9.22
N THR A 43 -3.00 -8.40 10.32
CA THR A 43 -2.71 -8.95 11.65
C THR A 43 -3.99 -9.50 12.26
N GLN A 44 -3.91 -10.75 12.69
CA GLN A 44 -5.01 -11.40 13.43
C GLN A 44 -4.61 -11.54 14.89
N GLY A 45 -5.37 -10.92 15.77
CA GLY A 45 -5.22 -11.10 17.20
C GLY A 45 -5.64 -12.51 17.64
N THR A 46 -5.11 -12.93 18.75
CA THR A 46 -5.46 -14.21 19.40
C THR A 46 -5.97 -13.97 20.81
N VAL A 47 -6.97 -14.75 21.21
CA VAL A 47 -7.46 -14.75 22.58
C VAL A 47 -7.04 -16.07 23.23
N PRO A 48 -6.16 -16.03 24.27
CA PRO A 48 -5.74 -17.23 24.96
C PRO A 48 -6.86 -17.74 25.89
N LEU A 49 -7.11 -19.04 25.84
CA LEU A 49 -7.98 -19.74 26.74
C LEU A 49 -7.13 -20.67 27.62
N ASN A 50 -7.04 -20.36 28.90
CA ASN A 50 -6.22 -21.10 29.85
C ASN A 50 -7.04 -22.18 30.56
N HIS A 51 -6.55 -23.41 30.51
CA HIS A 51 -7.10 -24.55 31.22
C HIS A 51 -5.99 -25.25 32.02
N ILE A 52 -6.00 -25.17 33.31
CA ILE A 52 -5.04 -25.79 34.24
C ILE A 52 -3.59 -25.79 33.73
N ASN A 53 -3.16 -26.78 32.96
CA ASN A 53 -1.81 -26.92 32.40
C ASN A 53 -1.76 -26.80 30.85
N VAL A 54 -2.86 -26.40 30.21
CA VAL A 54 -2.98 -26.30 28.75
C VAL A 54 -3.52 -24.95 28.36
N GLN A 55 -2.92 -24.35 27.35
CA GLN A 55 -3.38 -23.12 26.75
C GLN A 55 -3.85 -23.36 25.32
N ARG A 56 -5.01 -22.83 24.98
CA ARG A 56 -5.56 -22.84 23.64
C ARG A 56 -5.78 -21.41 23.15
N TYR A 57 -5.79 -21.22 21.85
CA TYR A 57 -5.97 -19.92 21.24
C TYR A 57 -7.20 -19.94 20.33
N VAL A 58 -7.98 -18.88 20.41
CA VAL A 58 -9.04 -18.59 19.45
C VAL A 58 -8.76 -17.25 18.77
N LYS A 59 -9.35 -17.05 17.60
CA LYS A 59 -9.17 -15.85 16.81
C LYS A 59 -9.72 -14.63 17.54
N GLY A 60 -8.92 -13.58 17.62
CA GLY A 60 -9.29 -12.26 18.09
C GLY A 60 -9.67 -11.30 16.95
N LYS A 61 -9.40 -10.01 17.14
CA LYS A 61 -9.68 -8.96 16.15
C LYS A 61 -8.70 -9.02 14.99
N THR A 62 -9.21 -8.85 13.78
CA THR A 62 -8.41 -8.66 12.56
C THR A 62 -8.18 -7.18 12.31
N THR A 63 -6.94 -6.79 12.07
CA THR A 63 -6.55 -5.41 11.75
C THR A 63 -5.68 -5.37 10.50
N TRP A 64 -5.88 -4.34 9.68
CA TRP A 64 -5.06 -4.07 8.52
C TRP A 64 -3.98 -3.06 8.87
N GLY A 65 -2.75 -3.33 8.44
CA GLY A 65 -1.61 -2.47 8.71
C GLY A 65 -1.53 -1.25 7.80
N PRO A 66 -0.73 -0.25 8.18
CA PRO A 66 -0.48 0.90 7.32
C PRO A 66 0.32 0.50 6.08
N ILE A 67 0.08 1.21 4.98
CA ILE A 67 0.73 1.00 3.69
C ILE A 67 1.57 2.23 3.37
N ALA A 68 2.87 2.06 3.22
CA ALA A 68 3.77 3.13 2.80
C ALA A 68 3.80 3.24 1.28
N LEU A 69 3.69 4.46 0.79
CA LEU A 69 3.74 4.82 -0.62
C LEU A 69 4.87 5.82 -0.86
N THR A 70 5.58 5.67 -1.97
CA THR A 70 6.58 6.63 -2.41
C THR A 70 6.21 7.13 -3.80
N LEU A 71 6.21 8.45 -3.97
CA LEU A 71 5.90 9.11 -5.22
C LEU A 71 7.07 9.96 -5.68
N PHE A 72 7.21 10.11 -6.99
CA PHE A 72 8.04 11.17 -7.56
C PHE A 72 7.30 12.51 -7.47
N ASP A 73 8.05 13.60 -7.38
CA ASP A 73 7.49 14.95 -7.42
C ASP A 73 7.91 15.65 -8.74
N PRO A 74 7.17 15.44 -9.84
CA PRO A 74 7.45 16.13 -11.10
C PRO A 74 7.10 17.62 -11.01
N ILE A 75 7.74 18.41 -11.88
CA ILE A 75 7.48 19.86 -11.94
C ILE A 75 6.01 20.14 -12.32
N THR A 76 5.52 19.39 -13.31
CA THR A 76 4.13 19.51 -13.77
C THR A 76 3.61 18.15 -14.25
N PRO A 77 2.49 17.66 -13.69
CA PRO A 77 1.76 18.15 -12.53
C PRO A 77 2.54 17.92 -11.23
N SER A 78 2.39 18.82 -10.24
CA SER A 78 3.10 18.70 -8.96
C SER A 78 2.51 17.59 -8.08
N GLY A 79 3.37 16.65 -7.67
CA GLY A 79 2.99 15.58 -6.74
C GLY A 79 2.70 16.10 -5.34
N ALA A 80 3.47 17.07 -4.89
CA ALA A 80 3.26 17.74 -3.60
C ALA A 80 1.89 18.41 -3.53
N GLN A 81 1.46 19.08 -4.60
CA GLN A 81 0.13 19.69 -4.66
C GLN A 81 -0.97 18.63 -4.56
N ALA A 82 -0.88 17.55 -5.30
CA ALA A 82 -1.89 16.49 -5.30
C ALA A 82 -2.02 15.83 -3.92
N VAL A 83 -0.91 15.56 -3.25
CA VAL A 83 -0.91 15.03 -1.88
C VAL A 83 -1.47 16.04 -0.89
N MET A 84 -1.12 17.31 -0.99
CA MET A 84 -1.63 18.36 -0.11
C MET A 84 -3.13 18.62 -0.31
N GLU A 85 -3.65 18.48 -1.50
CA GLU A 85 -5.10 18.54 -1.75
C GLU A 85 -5.84 17.45 -1.00
N TRP A 86 -5.30 16.24 -0.98
CA TRP A 86 -5.87 15.17 -0.17
C TRP A 86 -5.74 15.46 1.34
N VAL A 87 -4.58 15.93 1.80
CA VAL A 87 -4.38 16.30 3.21
C VAL A 87 -5.34 17.42 3.64
N ARG A 88 -5.64 18.39 2.79
CA ARG A 88 -6.61 19.46 3.09
C ARG A 88 -8.02 18.93 3.32
N LEU A 89 -8.39 17.81 2.72
CA LEU A 89 -9.67 17.16 3.00
C LEU A 89 -9.74 16.57 4.41
N HIS A 90 -8.59 16.22 5.00
CA HIS A 90 -8.49 15.77 6.39
C HIS A 90 -8.47 16.98 7.35
N HIS A 91 -7.56 17.92 7.07
CA HIS A 91 -7.29 19.06 7.94
C HIS A 91 -6.83 20.27 7.14
N GLU A 92 -7.48 21.39 7.33
CA GLU A 92 -7.08 22.66 6.72
C GLU A 92 -6.11 23.39 7.65
N SER A 93 -4.87 23.58 7.18
CA SER A 93 -3.78 24.13 7.99
C SER A 93 -4.00 25.57 8.42
N VAL A 94 -4.72 26.37 7.62
CA VAL A 94 -4.94 27.81 7.89
C VAL A 94 -6.04 28.03 8.93
N THR A 95 -7.17 27.34 8.79
CA THR A 95 -8.33 27.51 9.65
C THR A 95 -8.38 26.52 10.81
N GLY A 96 -7.61 25.44 10.74
CA GLY A 96 -7.63 24.36 11.73
C GLY A 96 -8.89 23.50 11.71
N ARG A 97 -9.67 23.55 10.63
CA ARG A 97 -10.90 22.76 10.48
C ARG A 97 -10.57 21.35 9.99
N ASP A 98 -11.25 20.38 10.59
CA ASP A 98 -11.20 18.99 10.16
C ASP A 98 -12.35 18.65 9.22
N GLY A 99 -12.09 17.79 8.24
CA GLY A 99 -13.10 17.30 7.31
C GLY A 99 -13.82 16.06 7.85
N TYR A 100 -14.98 15.78 7.27
CA TYR A 100 -15.70 14.54 7.53
C TYR A 100 -15.07 13.36 6.79
N SER A 101 -15.21 12.16 7.35
CA SER A 101 -14.62 10.92 6.79
C SER A 101 -15.05 10.63 5.35
N ASP A 102 -16.25 11.00 4.96
CA ASP A 102 -16.78 10.82 3.60
C ASP A 102 -15.97 11.59 2.54
N PHE A 103 -15.28 12.67 2.94
CA PHE A 103 -14.50 13.50 2.03
C PHE A 103 -13.05 13.07 1.91
N TYR A 104 -12.42 12.61 3.00
CA TYR A 104 -11.00 12.32 2.99
C TYR A 104 -10.66 10.84 2.77
N LYS A 105 -11.57 9.92 3.08
CA LYS A 105 -11.33 8.50 2.81
C LYS A 105 -11.43 8.20 1.32
N LYS A 106 -10.38 7.60 0.78
CA LYS A 106 -10.30 7.22 -0.63
C LYS A 106 -10.07 5.74 -0.79
N ASP A 107 -10.51 5.22 -1.91
CA ASP A 107 -10.24 3.85 -2.30
C ASP A 107 -9.03 3.81 -3.23
N LEU A 108 -8.16 2.85 -3.01
CA LEU A 108 -6.97 2.61 -3.82
C LEU A 108 -7.08 1.24 -4.47
N THR A 109 -6.53 1.11 -5.67
CA THR A 109 -6.46 -0.17 -6.38
C THR A 109 -5.04 -0.43 -6.82
N VAL A 110 -4.49 -1.58 -6.44
CA VAL A 110 -3.17 -2.05 -6.86
C VAL A 110 -3.34 -3.24 -7.79
N ASN A 111 -3.02 -3.07 -9.06
CA ASN A 111 -3.02 -4.13 -10.05
C ASN A 111 -1.63 -4.72 -10.19
N ILE A 112 -1.52 -6.02 -10.05
CA ILE A 112 -0.30 -6.77 -10.32
C ILE A 112 -0.40 -7.34 -11.74
N LEU A 113 0.60 -7.03 -12.54
CA LEU A 113 0.62 -7.37 -13.96
C LEU A 113 1.43 -8.63 -14.25
N GLY A 114 0.97 -9.38 -15.23
CA GLY A 114 1.70 -10.48 -15.83
C GLY A 114 2.74 -10.03 -16.88
N PRO A 115 3.45 -10.97 -17.49
CA PRO A 115 4.54 -10.68 -18.44
C PRO A 115 4.05 -9.97 -19.72
N VAL A 116 2.80 -10.14 -20.10
CA VAL A 116 2.19 -9.51 -21.28
C VAL A 116 1.38 -8.25 -20.96
N GLY A 117 1.38 -7.81 -19.70
CA GLY A 117 0.67 -6.62 -19.26
C GLY A 117 -0.78 -6.87 -18.84
N ASP A 118 -1.20 -8.13 -18.76
CA ASP A 118 -2.49 -8.54 -18.24
C ASP A 118 -2.56 -8.41 -16.71
N VAL A 119 -3.75 -8.12 -16.18
CA VAL A 119 -3.95 -8.05 -14.73
C VAL A 119 -4.11 -9.47 -14.19
N VAL A 120 -3.14 -9.90 -13.39
CA VAL A 120 -3.11 -11.22 -12.76
C VAL A 120 -3.83 -11.23 -11.42
N SER A 121 -3.68 -10.16 -10.64
CA SER A 121 -4.38 -9.98 -9.37
C SER A 121 -4.55 -8.51 -9.05
N GLU A 122 -5.59 -8.21 -8.29
CA GLU A 122 -5.97 -6.86 -7.93
C GLU A 122 -6.19 -6.77 -6.42
N TRP A 123 -5.52 -5.83 -5.78
CA TRP A 123 -5.81 -5.43 -4.40
C TRP A 123 -6.68 -4.20 -4.39
N ILE A 124 -7.84 -4.28 -3.78
CA ILE A 124 -8.71 -3.15 -3.51
C ILE A 124 -8.54 -2.75 -2.06
N ILE A 125 -8.06 -1.53 -1.83
CA ILE A 125 -7.81 -0.95 -0.52
C ILE A 125 -8.93 0.04 -0.24
N LYS A 126 -9.78 -0.28 0.73
CA LYS A 126 -10.98 0.50 1.03
C LYS A 126 -10.77 1.43 2.22
N GLY A 127 -11.30 2.65 2.08
CA GLY A 127 -11.34 3.63 3.16
C GLY A 127 -9.96 4.09 3.62
N ALA A 128 -9.01 4.24 2.72
CA ALA A 128 -7.66 4.68 3.05
C ALA A 128 -7.65 6.17 3.43
N LEU A 129 -6.96 6.47 4.51
CA LEU A 129 -6.69 7.84 4.96
C LEU A 129 -5.19 8.05 5.11
N ILE A 130 -4.72 9.28 4.89
CA ILE A 130 -3.31 9.63 5.10
C ILE A 130 -3.06 9.80 6.60
N THR A 131 -2.06 9.08 7.11
CA THR A 131 -1.60 9.22 8.50
C THR A 131 -0.30 10.00 8.61
N ASP A 132 0.52 9.96 7.56
CA ASP A 132 1.80 10.64 7.51
C ASP A 132 2.14 11.02 6.07
N ALA A 133 2.78 12.18 5.89
CA ALA A 133 3.26 12.63 4.60
C ALA A 133 4.56 13.43 4.78
N SER A 134 5.58 13.08 4.01
CA SER A 134 6.87 13.78 3.94
C SER A 134 7.15 14.19 2.50
N PHE A 135 7.43 15.46 2.30
CA PHE A 135 7.59 16.06 0.95
C PHE A 135 9.04 16.08 0.45
N GLY A 136 9.90 15.27 1.05
CA GLY A 136 11.30 15.15 0.70
C GLY A 136 12.21 16.18 1.36
N ASP A 137 13.51 15.96 1.23
CA ASP A 137 14.54 16.84 1.77
C ASP A 137 15.21 17.62 0.63
N TYR A 138 15.64 18.83 0.94
CA TYR A 138 16.34 19.72 -0.01
C TYR A 138 17.77 19.95 0.45
N SER A 139 18.73 19.76 -0.43
CA SER A 139 20.15 20.04 -0.17
C SER A 139 20.84 20.55 -1.43
N TRP A 140 21.64 21.59 -1.27
CA TRP A 140 22.49 22.13 -2.34
C TRP A 140 23.58 21.16 -2.80
N ASP A 141 23.97 20.25 -1.91
CA ASP A 141 25.02 19.25 -2.18
C ASP A 141 24.50 18.00 -2.87
N THR A 142 23.19 17.82 -2.92
CA THR A 142 22.56 16.66 -3.55
C THR A 142 22.32 16.91 -5.03
N VAL A 143 23.20 16.38 -5.87
CA VAL A 143 23.12 16.42 -7.32
C VAL A 143 22.60 15.05 -7.80
N ASP A 144 21.87 15.00 -8.89
CA ASP A 144 21.38 13.77 -9.54
C ASP A 144 20.35 12.94 -8.73
N THR A 145 19.71 13.56 -7.74
CA THR A 145 18.65 12.91 -6.96
C THR A 145 17.31 13.62 -7.17
N ALA A 146 16.30 12.88 -7.59
CA ALA A 146 14.94 13.39 -7.70
C ALA A 146 14.30 13.52 -6.32
N ILE A 147 13.46 14.53 -6.15
CA ILE A 147 12.65 14.70 -4.94
C ILE A 147 11.58 13.62 -4.91
N GLU A 148 11.45 12.95 -3.78
CA GLU A 148 10.46 11.91 -3.55
C GLU A 148 9.54 12.29 -2.40
N ILE A 149 8.26 11.99 -2.56
CA ILE A 149 7.25 12.18 -1.53
C ILE A 149 6.96 10.82 -0.92
N SER A 150 7.14 10.72 0.39
CA SER A 150 6.77 9.53 1.15
C SER A 150 5.48 9.78 1.90
N MET A 151 4.51 8.90 1.74
CA MET A 151 3.26 8.98 2.50
C MET A 151 2.87 7.61 3.03
N THR A 152 2.16 7.61 4.14
CA THR A 152 1.60 6.41 4.75
C THR A 152 0.09 6.53 4.80
N VAL A 153 -0.59 5.50 4.34
CA VAL A 153 -2.05 5.42 4.38
C VAL A 153 -2.50 4.29 5.27
N GLN A 154 -3.56 4.52 6.03
CA GLN A 154 -4.19 3.51 6.87
C GLN A 154 -5.52 3.10 6.23
N PRO A 155 -5.65 1.84 5.78
CA PRO A 155 -6.90 1.33 5.23
C PRO A 155 -7.87 0.89 6.32
N ASP A 156 -9.16 0.86 6.00
CA ASP A 156 -10.17 0.21 6.82
C ASP A 156 -10.13 -1.31 6.61
N TYR A 157 -10.11 -1.74 5.37
CA TYR A 157 -9.94 -3.14 4.99
C TYR A 157 -9.44 -3.26 3.54
N CYS A 158 -8.90 -4.42 3.21
CA CYS A 158 -8.41 -4.72 1.87
C CYS A 158 -9.05 -6.00 1.33
N VAL A 159 -9.25 -6.04 0.03
CA VAL A 159 -9.81 -7.20 -0.69
C VAL A 159 -8.86 -7.59 -1.81
N LEU A 160 -8.58 -8.87 -1.92
CA LEU A 160 -7.81 -9.44 -3.04
C LEU A 160 -8.76 -10.08 -4.03
N ASN A 161 -8.72 -9.62 -5.26
CA ASN A 161 -9.38 -10.21 -6.42
C ASN A 161 -8.36 -10.91 -7.33
N PHE A 162 -8.72 -12.05 -7.86
CA PHE A 162 -7.90 -12.85 -8.79
C PHE A 162 -8.76 -13.70 -9.71
#